data_5975a3d91ac991a6318b60614cf1ef41
#
_entry.id   5975a3d91ac991a6318b60614cf1ef41
#
_cell.length_a   1.000
_cell.length_b   1.000
_cell.length_c   1.000
_cell.angle_alpha   90.00
_cell.angle_beta   90.00
_cell.angle_gamma   90.00
#
_symmetry.space_group_name_H-M   'P 1'
#
loop_
_entity.id
_entity.type
_entity.pdbx_description
1 polymer ?
#
loop_
_entity_poly.entity_id
_entity_poly.type
_entity_poly.pdbx_seq_one_letter_code
_entity_poly.pdbx_strand_id
1 'polypeptide(L)'
;MSTAIIILTLDEIDGVRVIGPKLNKDWAEEIIFVDGGSKDGTIEEAKKLGFEVIHQNNRGEGNACRIGVEKTNSDYIMFFSPDGNDEPEAIPQMISKISEGFDIVHISRFGKYSESRDAGPFDRFGNRMFTFLVNVFFGGHYSDALNGFRIIRRDIMLKLKSDAQHLNVEQQICIRAAKKGYKIFEIHGREPKRVGGQRKMKPLPTGASLSLQIIKEYIFWKF
;
A
#
# COMPACT_ATOMS: atom_id res chain seq x y z
N MET A 1 -13.99 14.93 -7.80
CA MET A 1 -12.78 14.11 -7.52
C MET A 1 -13.21 13.00 -6.61
N SER A 2 -13.48 11.84 -7.19
CA SER A 2 -13.94 10.68 -6.44
C SER A 2 -12.75 9.84 -5.93
N THR A 3 -12.85 9.32 -4.72
CA THR A 3 -11.80 8.50 -4.09
C THR A 3 -12.40 7.20 -3.59
N ALA A 4 -11.70 6.08 -3.82
CA ALA A 4 -11.98 4.80 -3.20
C ALA A 4 -10.84 4.42 -2.26
N ILE A 5 -11.16 4.01 -1.04
CA ILE A 5 -10.21 3.45 -0.09
C ILE A 5 -10.33 1.93 -0.13
N ILE A 6 -9.28 1.27 -0.55
CA ILE A 6 -9.18 -0.19 -0.62
C ILE A 6 -8.43 -0.69 0.60
N ILE A 7 -9.14 -1.37 1.48
CA ILE A 7 -8.60 -1.94 2.71
C ILE A 7 -8.15 -3.38 2.44
N LEU A 8 -6.86 -3.64 2.55
CA LEU A 8 -6.29 -4.96 2.29
C LEU A 8 -6.24 -5.78 3.58
N THR A 9 -6.92 -6.93 3.62
CA THR A 9 -7.01 -7.76 4.84
C THR A 9 -6.67 -9.23 4.61
N LEU A 10 -6.03 -9.82 5.63
CA LEU A 10 -5.86 -11.26 5.79
C LEU A 10 -5.58 -11.57 7.27
N ASP A 11 -6.58 -12.14 7.98
CA ASP A 11 -6.51 -12.43 9.42
C ASP A 11 -6.05 -11.19 10.24
N GLU A 12 -6.86 -10.12 10.23
CA GLU A 12 -6.59 -8.81 10.85
C GLU A 12 -7.76 -8.35 11.74
N ILE A 13 -8.46 -9.29 12.41
CA ILE A 13 -9.65 -8.96 13.22
C ILE A 13 -9.38 -7.91 14.29
N ASP A 14 -8.23 -7.99 14.98
CA ASP A 14 -7.88 -7.04 16.05
C ASP A 14 -7.69 -5.64 15.47
N GLY A 15 -7.00 -5.55 14.33
CA GLY A 15 -6.82 -4.29 13.61
C GLY A 15 -8.14 -3.71 13.12
N VAL A 16 -9.00 -4.52 12.51
CA VAL A 16 -10.32 -4.07 12.03
C VAL A 16 -11.18 -3.55 13.19
N ARG A 17 -11.16 -4.19 14.37
CA ARG A 17 -11.88 -3.71 15.55
C ARG A 17 -11.42 -2.35 16.06
N VAL A 18 -10.13 -2.07 16.00
CA VAL A 18 -9.53 -0.84 16.54
C VAL A 18 -9.51 0.28 15.50
N ILE A 19 -9.16 -0.05 14.25
CA ILE A 19 -8.97 0.92 13.18
C ILE A 19 -10.26 1.15 12.38
N GLY A 20 -11.07 0.11 12.15
CA GLY A 20 -12.31 0.21 11.38
C GLY A 20 -13.24 1.33 11.85
N PRO A 21 -13.53 1.49 13.17
CA PRO A 21 -14.35 2.58 13.66
C PRO A 21 -13.77 3.98 13.45
N LYS A 22 -12.46 4.11 13.20
CA LYS A 22 -11.78 5.39 12.92
C LYS A 22 -11.86 5.80 11.46
N LEU A 23 -12.23 4.88 10.56
CA LEU A 23 -12.40 5.18 9.15
C LEU A 23 -13.67 6.00 8.95
N ASN A 24 -13.51 7.29 8.73
CA ASN A 24 -14.64 8.16 8.44
C ASN A 24 -15.13 7.92 7.01
N LYS A 25 -16.40 7.55 6.88
CA LYS A 25 -17.04 7.29 5.57
C LYS A 25 -17.15 8.53 4.68
N ASP A 26 -17.03 9.72 5.25
CA ASP A 26 -17.03 10.98 4.51
C ASP A 26 -15.70 11.29 3.80
N TRP A 27 -14.65 10.52 4.06
CA TRP A 27 -13.35 10.73 3.41
C TRP A 27 -13.30 10.24 1.96
N ALA A 28 -14.17 9.30 1.61
CA ALA A 28 -14.18 8.68 0.29
C ALA A 28 -15.59 8.27 -0.12
N GLU A 29 -15.84 8.21 -1.41
CA GLU A 29 -17.11 7.72 -1.98
C GLU A 29 -17.30 6.22 -1.73
N GLU A 30 -16.21 5.48 -1.66
CA GLU A 30 -16.21 4.04 -1.45
C GLU A 30 -15.10 3.63 -0.47
N ILE A 31 -15.44 2.79 0.51
CA ILE A 31 -14.47 2.09 1.38
C ILE A 31 -14.75 0.60 1.25
N ILE A 32 -13.83 -0.12 0.62
CA ILE A 32 -13.99 -1.51 0.21
C ILE A 32 -12.90 -2.37 0.86
N PHE A 33 -13.29 -3.38 1.60
CA PHE A 33 -12.35 -4.39 2.10
C PHE A 33 -12.13 -5.46 1.03
N VAL A 34 -10.87 -5.75 0.72
CA VAL A 34 -10.47 -6.86 -0.14
C VAL A 34 -9.75 -7.89 0.71
N ASP A 35 -10.44 -9.01 0.95
CA ASP A 35 -10.03 -10.02 1.92
C ASP A 35 -9.37 -11.23 1.27
N GLY A 36 -8.22 -11.63 1.79
CA GLY A 36 -7.37 -12.72 1.32
C GLY A 36 -7.81 -14.13 1.73
N GLY A 37 -9.00 -14.27 2.29
CA GLY A 37 -9.54 -15.52 2.84
C GLY A 37 -9.26 -15.67 4.32
N SER A 38 -9.56 -14.63 5.10
CA SER A 38 -9.46 -14.59 6.56
C SER A 38 -10.35 -15.67 7.21
N LYS A 39 -9.88 -16.20 8.34
CA LYS A 39 -10.56 -17.24 9.12
C LYS A 39 -10.74 -16.87 10.58
N ASP A 40 -10.33 -15.68 10.98
CA ASP A 40 -10.30 -15.19 12.35
C ASP A 40 -11.52 -14.33 12.74
N GLY A 41 -12.47 -14.09 11.80
CA GLY A 41 -13.62 -13.20 11.98
C GLY A 41 -13.44 -11.79 11.42
N THR A 42 -12.33 -11.52 10.71
CA THR A 42 -12.07 -10.22 10.04
C THR A 42 -13.22 -9.79 9.16
N ILE A 43 -13.75 -10.71 8.34
CA ILE A 43 -14.82 -10.44 7.37
C ILE A 43 -16.13 -10.05 8.08
N GLU A 44 -16.50 -10.80 9.10
CA GLU A 44 -17.70 -10.58 9.89
C GLU A 44 -17.64 -9.23 10.60
N GLU A 45 -16.48 -8.88 11.17
CA GLU A 45 -16.29 -7.60 11.85
C GLU A 45 -16.35 -6.43 10.87
N ALA A 46 -15.72 -6.51 9.70
CA ALA A 46 -15.81 -5.49 8.67
C ALA A 46 -17.26 -5.25 8.20
N LYS A 47 -18.01 -6.34 7.96
CA LYS A 47 -19.44 -6.27 7.60
C LYS A 47 -20.29 -5.67 8.71
N LYS A 48 -20.03 -6.01 9.97
CA LYS A 48 -20.73 -5.45 11.14
C LYS A 48 -20.52 -3.93 11.26
N LEU A 49 -19.34 -3.43 10.88
CA LEU A 49 -19.05 -2.00 10.80
C LEU A 49 -19.67 -1.33 9.56
N GLY A 50 -20.38 -2.09 8.71
CA GLY A 50 -21.10 -1.61 7.54
C GLY A 50 -20.18 -1.32 6.34
N PHE A 51 -19.07 -2.04 6.21
CA PHE A 51 -18.19 -1.98 5.03
C PHE A 51 -18.54 -3.07 4.01
N GLU A 52 -18.33 -2.75 2.73
CA GLU A 52 -18.35 -3.76 1.66
C GLU A 52 -17.10 -4.64 1.78
N VAL A 53 -17.28 -5.96 1.65
CA VAL A 53 -16.18 -6.93 1.69
C VAL A 53 -16.19 -7.78 0.44
N ILE A 54 -15.07 -7.80 -0.26
CA ILE A 54 -14.85 -8.60 -1.47
C ILE A 54 -13.82 -9.68 -1.15
N HIS A 55 -14.09 -10.90 -1.55
CA HIS A 55 -13.13 -12.01 -1.45
C HIS A 55 -12.22 -12.03 -2.66
N GLN A 56 -10.91 -12.15 -2.43
CA GLN A 56 -9.99 -12.39 -3.54
C GLN A 56 -9.95 -13.88 -3.93
N ASN A 57 -9.91 -14.13 -5.23
CA ASN A 57 -9.87 -15.50 -5.77
C ASN A 57 -8.49 -16.15 -5.59
N ASN A 58 -7.41 -15.36 -5.68
CA ASN A 58 -6.03 -15.81 -5.53
C ASN A 58 -5.35 -14.99 -4.43
N ARG A 59 -4.62 -15.67 -3.54
CA ARG A 59 -3.93 -15.00 -2.44
C ARG A 59 -2.80 -14.09 -2.93
N GLY A 60 -2.55 -13.04 -2.17
CA GLY A 60 -1.44 -12.11 -2.33
C GLY A 60 -1.88 -10.66 -2.43
N GLU A 61 -1.10 -9.77 -1.86
CA GLU A 61 -1.40 -8.35 -1.75
C GLU A 61 -1.55 -7.68 -3.12
N GLY A 62 -0.67 -7.99 -4.07
CA GLY A 62 -0.77 -7.45 -5.42
C GLY A 62 -2.04 -7.89 -6.15
N ASN A 63 -2.55 -9.11 -5.86
CA ASN A 63 -3.84 -9.54 -6.40
C ASN A 63 -4.99 -8.76 -5.73
N ALA A 64 -4.93 -8.54 -4.41
CA ALA A 64 -5.92 -7.73 -3.69
C ALA A 64 -5.96 -6.29 -4.23
N CYS A 65 -4.80 -5.67 -4.48
CA CYS A 65 -4.72 -4.35 -5.10
C CYS A 65 -5.43 -4.32 -6.47
N ARG A 66 -5.18 -5.30 -7.35
CA ARG A 66 -5.84 -5.35 -8.67
C ARG A 66 -7.34 -5.50 -8.58
N ILE A 67 -7.83 -6.40 -7.71
CA ILE A 67 -9.27 -6.57 -7.47
C ILE A 67 -9.90 -5.26 -6.99
N GLY A 68 -9.27 -4.58 -6.04
CA GLY A 68 -9.74 -3.28 -5.56
C GLY A 68 -9.82 -2.24 -6.67
N VAL A 69 -8.79 -2.16 -7.53
CA VAL A 69 -8.76 -1.24 -8.70
C VAL A 69 -9.86 -1.55 -9.71
N GLU A 70 -10.12 -2.82 -9.96
CA GLU A 70 -11.15 -3.27 -10.92
C GLU A 70 -12.57 -3.05 -10.39
N LYS A 71 -12.74 -3.06 -9.08
CA LYS A 71 -14.06 -2.97 -8.45
C LYS A 71 -14.62 -1.56 -8.42
N THR A 72 -13.79 -0.54 -8.43
CA THR A 72 -14.21 0.86 -8.37
C THR A 72 -14.00 1.60 -9.69
N ASN A 73 -14.79 2.65 -9.91
CA ASN A 73 -14.59 3.63 -10.99
C ASN A 73 -14.13 5.00 -10.47
N SER A 74 -13.79 5.12 -9.20
CA SER A 74 -13.29 6.35 -8.61
C SER A 74 -12.03 6.86 -9.32
N ASP A 75 -11.84 8.19 -9.35
CA ASP A 75 -10.68 8.83 -10.01
C ASP A 75 -9.36 8.48 -9.30
N TYR A 76 -9.42 8.30 -7.98
CA TYR A 76 -8.27 8.02 -7.12
C TYR A 76 -8.52 6.77 -6.29
N ILE A 77 -7.46 6.02 -6.08
CA ILE A 77 -7.47 4.80 -5.29
C ILE A 77 -6.45 4.93 -4.18
N MET A 78 -6.88 4.72 -2.96
CA MET A 78 -6.01 4.63 -1.79
C MET A 78 -5.92 3.18 -1.32
N PHE A 79 -4.71 2.69 -1.10
CA PHE A 79 -4.46 1.42 -0.44
C PHE A 79 -4.14 1.67 1.02
N PHE A 80 -4.74 0.89 1.91
CA PHE A 80 -4.64 1.03 3.35
C PHE A 80 -4.65 -0.34 4.03
N SER A 81 -3.84 -0.52 5.09
CA SER A 81 -3.84 -1.70 5.94
C SER A 81 -4.46 -1.37 7.31
N PRO A 82 -5.42 -2.16 7.80
CA PRO A 82 -6.04 -1.91 9.09
C PRO A 82 -5.26 -2.50 10.27
N ASP A 83 -4.03 -2.95 10.07
CA ASP A 83 -3.22 -3.63 11.08
C ASP A 83 -2.66 -2.71 12.19
N GLY A 84 -2.88 -1.41 12.05
CA GLY A 84 -2.45 -0.38 12.99
C GLY A 84 -1.10 0.25 12.65
N ASN A 85 -0.40 -0.22 11.61
CA ASN A 85 0.82 0.44 11.14
C ASN A 85 0.52 1.69 10.31
N ASP A 86 -0.63 1.73 9.65
CA ASP A 86 -1.11 2.91 8.91
C ASP A 86 -2.02 3.75 9.81
N GLU A 87 -1.75 5.07 9.93
CA GLU A 87 -2.57 5.99 10.71
C GLU A 87 -3.73 6.53 9.85
N PRO A 88 -5.02 6.23 10.17
CA PRO A 88 -6.16 6.74 9.40
C PRO A 88 -6.20 8.26 9.34
N GLU A 89 -5.67 8.93 10.34
CA GLU A 89 -5.61 10.38 10.46
C GLU A 89 -4.78 11.05 9.34
N ALA A 90 -3.93 10.29 8.64
CA ALA A 90 -3.19 10.77 7.48
C ALA A 90 -4.02 10.80 6.17
N ILE A 91 -5.15 10.09 6.12
CA ILE A 91 -6.00 9.98 4.92
C ILE A 91 -6.43 11.35 4.36
N PRO A 92 -6.99 12.28 5.16
CA PRO A 92 -7.39 13.59 4.64
C PRO A 92 -6.22 14.41 4.06
N GLN A 93 -5.04 14.31 4.68
CA GLN A 93 -3.84 14.98 4.19
C GLN A 93 -3.39 14.41 2.83
N MET A 94 -3.45 13.09 2.66
CA MET A 94 -3.11 12.43 1.39
C MET A 94 -4.07 12.83 0.27
N ILE A 95 -5.38 12.88 0.56
CA ILE A 95 -6.42 13.32 -0.39
C ILE A 95 -6.22 14.78 -0.77
N SER A 96 -5.96 15.64 0.21
CA SER A 96 -5.64 17.04 -0.06
C SER A 96 -4.39 17.16 -0.94
N LYS A 97 -3.34 16.41 -0.64
CA LYS A 97 -2.06 16.51 -1.34
C LYS A 97 -2.14 16.03 -2.79
N ILE A 98 -2.86 14.94 -3.06
CA ILE A 98 -2.99 14.46 -4.45
C ILE A 98 -3.81 15.43 -5.32
N SER A 99 -4.73 16.20 -4.72
CA SER A 99 -5.50 17.23 -5.43
C SER A 99 -4.66 18.40 -5.93
N GLU A 100 -3.43 18.57 -5.44
CA GLU A 100 -2.46 19.56 -5.93
C GLU A 100 -1.83 19.19 -7.30
N GLY A 101 -2.23 18.04 -7.88
CA GLY A 101 -1.77 17.60 -9.20
C GLY A 101 -0.61 16.62 -9.18
N PHE A 102 -0.38 15.94 -8.07
CA PHE A 102 0.47 14.77 -8.01
C PHE A 102 -0.23 13.55 -8.60
N ASP A 103 0.56 12.63 -9.14
CA ASP A 103 0.07 11.37 -9.69
C ASP A 103 -0.04 10.28 -8.63
N ILE A 104 0.87 10.32 -7.66
CA ILE A 104 0.95 9.40 -6.51
C ILE A 104 1.35 10.20 -5.27
N VAL A 105 0.67 9.95 -4.16
CA VAL A 105 1.09 10.41 -2.83
C VAL A 105 1.20 9.20 -1.92
N HIS A 106 2.33 9.02 -1.24
CA HIS A 106 2.48 7.92 -0.31
C HIS A 106 3.13 8.36 1.01
N ILE A 107 2.92 7.54 2.04
CA ILE A 107 3.54 7.75 3.36
C ILE A 107 4.93 7.13 3.33
N SER A 108 5.93 7.89 3.77
CA SER A 108 7.27 7.37 4.04
C SER A 108 7.48 7.17 5.54
N ARG A 109 7.94 5.98 5.91
CA ARG A 109 8.27 5.60 7.31
C ARG A 109 9.73 5.92 7.66
N PHE A 110 10.56 6.20 6.64
CA PHE A 110 12.02 6.35 6.79
C PHE A 110 12.56 7.66 6.23
N GLY A 111 11.69 8.61 5.92
CA GLY A 111 12.05 9.98 5.57
C GLY A 111 12.64 10.76 6.75
N LYS A 112 13.17 11.94 6.49
CA LYS A 112 13.90 12.78 7.48
C LYS A 112 13.10 13.05 8.77
N TYR A 113 11.79 13.18 8.66
CA TYR A 113 10.88 13.50 9.78
C TYR A 113 9.91 12.36 10.09
N SER A 114 10.18 11.17 9.56
CA SER A 114 9.36 9.98 9.77
C SER A 114 9.76 9.24 11.03
N GLU A 115 8.81 8.49 11.60
CA GLU A 115 9.04 7.61 12.74
C GLU A 115 8.45 6.23 12.46
N SER A 116 9.22 5.17 12.62
CA SER A 116 8.71 3.81 12.64
C SER A 116 8.98 3.18 14.00
N ARG A 117 7.92 2.69 14.65
CA ARG A 117 7.98 1.98 15.93
C ARG A 117 7.86 0.47 15.78
N ASP A 118 7.47 -0.01 14.59
CA ASP A 118 7.28 -1.44 14.29
C ASP A 118 8.50 -2.06 13.62
N ALA A 119 9.18 -1.32 12.75
CA ALA A 119 10.33 -1.84 12.01
C ALA A 119 11.56 -2.06 12.90
N GLY A 120 12.04 -3.32 12.94
CA GLY A 120 13.30 -3.67 13.57
C GLY A 120 14.53 -3.20 12.77
N PRO A 121 15.76 -3.34 13.32
CA PRO A 121 16.98 -2.91 12.63
C PRO A 121 17.19 -3.58 11.26
N PHE A 122 16.86 -4.87 11.16
CA PHE A 122 16.96 -5.64 9.92
C PHE A 122 15.97 -5.13 8.85
N ASP A 123 14.73 -4.80 9.25
CA ASP A 123 13.73 -4.25 8.36
C ASP A 123 14.13 -2.86 7.84
N ARG A 124 14.67 -2.02 8.73
CA ARG A 124 15.17 -0.69 8.37
C ARG A 124 16.33 -0.78 7.37
N PHE A 125 17.25 -1.70 7.60
CA PHE A 125 18.36 -1.95 6.68
C PHE A 125 17.84 -2.43 5.31
N GLY A 126 16.98 -3.45 5.30
CA GLY A 126 16.40 -3.99 4.07
C GLY A 126 15.62 -2.94 3.29
N ASN A 127 14.77 -2.15 3.96
CA ASN A 127 14.03 -1.08 3.31
C ASN A 127 14.96 -0.05 2.66
N ARG A 128 15.94 0.46 3.41
CA ARG A 128 16.91 1.44 2.90
C ARG A 128 17.69 0.90 1.72
N MET A 129 18.13 -0.35 1.79
CA MET A 129 18.85 -1.01 0.70
C MET A 129 17.98 -1.10 -0.56
N PHE A 130 16.77 -1.63 -0.46
CA PHE A 130 15.89 -1.77 -1.62
C PHE A 130 15.43 -0.43 -2.17
N THR A 131 15.15 0.55 -1.31
CA THR A 131 14.83 1.92 -1.72
C THR A 131 16.00 2.57 -2.47
N PHE A 132 17.24 2.40 -1.98
CA PHE A 132 18.43 2.85 -2.67
C PHE A 132 18.57 2.22 -4.06
N LEU A 133 18.36 0.91 -4.19
CA LEU A 133 18.41 0.21 -5.48
C LEU A 133 17.34 0.74 -6.46
N VAL A 134 16.10 0.98 -5.97
CA VAL A 134 15.05 1.59 -6.79
C VAL A 134 15.47 2.98 -7.29
N ASN A 135 16.04 3.80 -6.42
CA ASN A 135 16.46 5.15 -6.78
C ASN A 135 17.60 5.14 -7.81
N VAL A 136 18.61 4.30 -7.59
CA VAL A 136 19.80 4.27 -8.47
C VAL A 136 19.49 3.66 -9.84
N PHE A 137 18.77 2.55 -9.88
CA PHE A 137 18.54 1.81 -11.13
C PHE A 137 17.36 2.32 -11.95
N PHE A 138 16.41 3.00 -11.34
CA PHE A 138 15.16 3.41 -12.01
C PHE A 138 14.88 4.91 -11.95
N GLY A 139 15.79 5.71 -11.39
CA GLY A 139 15.63 7.17 -11.32
C GLY A 139 14.57 7.63 -10.32
N GLY A 140 14.27 6.83 -9.31
CA GLY A 140 13.38 7.21 -8.22
C GLY A 140 14.02 8.22 -7.26
N HIS A 141 13.19 8.89 -6.47
CA HIS A 141 13.60 9.82 -5.41
C HIS A 141 12.85 9.51 -4.11
N TYR A 142 12.77 8.21 -3.77
CA TYR A 142 12.05 7.73 -2.61
C TYR A 142 12.92 7.72 -1.36
N SER A 143 12.29 7.97 -0.22
CA SER A 143 12.85 7.64 1.10
C SER A 143 12.30 6.31 1.65
N ASP A 144 11.17 5.81 1.09
CA ASP A 144 10.57 4.50 1.41
C ASP A 144 9.82 3.93 0.19
N ALA A 145 10.44 3.05 -0.58
CA ALA A 145 9.83 2.43 -1.76
C ALA A 145 9.01 1.16 -1.45
N LEU A 146 8.87 0.76 -0.18
CA LEU A 146 8.23 -0.49 0.22
C LEU A 146 6.98 -0.31 1.09
N ASN A 147 6.49 0.92 1.25
CA ASN A 147 5.25 1.16 1.98
C ASN A 147 4.02 1.10 1.06
N GLY A 148 2.98 0.39 1.50
CA GLY A 148 1.72 0.23 0.79
C GLY A 148 0.76 1.40 0.94
N PHE A 149 0.85 2.16 2.03
CA PHE A 149 -0.06 3.27 2.30
C PHE A 149 0.14 4.41 1.31
N ARG A 150 -0.68 4.42 0.28
CA ARG A 150 -0.60 5.40 -0.82
C ARG A 150 -1.95 5.71 -1.43
N ILE A 151 -2.06 6.90 -2.03
CA ILE A 151 -3.14 7.27 -2.94
C ILE A 151 -2.55 7.49 -4.33
N ILE A 152 -3.21 6.98 -5.36
CA ILE A 152 -2.77 7.01 -6.75
C ILE A 152 -3.95 7.30 -7.67
N ARG A 153 -3.73 8.04 -8.73
CA ARG A 153 -4.71 8.19 -9.81
C ARG A 153 -5.01 6.82 -10.42
N ARG A 154 -6.29 6.49 -10.55
CA ARG A 154 -6.72 5.17 -11.08
C ARG A 154 -6.20 4.92 -12.48
N ASP A 155 -6.24 5.90 -13.37
CA ASP A 155 -5.74 5.76 -14.75
C ASP A 155 -4.23 5.44 -14.79
N ILE A 156 -3.47 6.00 -13.85
CA ILE A 156 -2.04 5.72 -13.70
C ILE A 156 -1.83 4.30 -13.17
N MET A 157 -2.56 3.90 -12.12
CA MET A 157 -2.43 2.53 -11.59
C MET A 157 -2.69 1.48 -12.67
N LEU A 158 -3.70 1.70 -13.53
CA LEU A 158 -3.99 0.84 -14.68
C LEU A 158 -2.85 0.85 -15.72
N LYS A 159 -2.27 2.02 -16.01
CA LYS A 159 -1.13 2.17 -16.95
C LYS A 159 0.16 1.55 -16.43
N LEU A 160 0.34 1.41 -15.12
CA LEU A 160 1.48 0.73 -14.54
C LEU A 160 1.44 -0.77 -14.82
N LYS A 161 0.27 -1.36 -15.10
CA LYS A 161 0.10 -2.79 -15.43
C LYS A 161 0.80 -3.71 -14.42
N SER A 162 0.65 -3.40 -13.12
CA SER A 162 1.32 -4.19 -12.08
C SER A 162 0.87 -5.65 -12.13
N ASP A 163 1.85 -6.55 -12.20
CA ASP A 163 1.68 -8.00 -12.27
C ASP A 163 2.31 -8.74 -11.07
N ALA A 164 2.91 -8.02 -10.15
CA ALA A 164 3.37 -8.57 -8.88
C ALA A 164 2.19 -9.16 -8.09
N GLN A 165 2.42 -10.30 -7.44
CA GLN A 165 1.33 -11.01 -6.75
C GLN A 165 1.32 -10.76 -5.24
N HIS A 166 2.50 -10.53 -4.64
CA HIS A 166 2.68 -10.41 -3.20
C HIS A 166 3.17 -9.01 -2.79
N LEU A 167 3.82 -8.89 -1.65
CA LEU A 167 4.39 -7.65 -1.10
C LEU A 167 5.33 -6.88 -2.04
N ASN A 168 5.88 -7.54 -3.05
CA ASN A 168 6.70 -6.91 -4.08
C ASN A 168 5.91 -5.97 -5.01
N VAL A 169 4.57 -5.92 -4.91
CA VAL A 169 3.71 -4.97 -5.63
C VAL A 169 4.07 -3.54 -5.28
N GLU A 170 4.38 -3.27 -4.01
CA GLU A 170 4.70 -1.94 -3.52
C GLU A 170 5.96 -1.38 -4.21
N GLN A 171 7.02 -2.20 -4.24
CA GLN A 171 8.25 -1.87 -4.95
C GLN A 171 8.01 -1.72 -6.46
N GLN A 172 7.22 -2.62 -7.05
CA GLN A 172 6.93 -2.59 -8.49
C GLN A 172 6.23 -1.30 -8.91
N ILE A 173 5.24 -0.84 -8.14
CA ILE A 173 4.56 0.43 -8.38
C ILE A 173 5.57 1.58 -8.37
N CYS A 174 6.45 1.63 -7.35
CA CYS A 174 7.48 2.66 -7.24
C CYS A 174 8.46 2.63 -8.44
N ILE A 175 8.95 1.44 -8.81
CA ILE A 175 9.86 1.28 -9.96
C ILE A 175 9.18 1.78 -11.24
N ARG A 176 7.98 1.30 -11.54
CA ARG A 176 7.29 1.64 -12.79
C ARG A 176 6.86 3.10 -12.83
N ALA A 177 6.49 3.68 -11.69
CA ALA A 177 6.17 5.09 -11.59
C ALA A 177 7.41 5.97 -11.84
N ALA A 178 8.55 5.63 -11.25
CA ALA A 178 9.82 6.33 -11.48
C ALA A 178 10.24 6.27 -12.96
N LYS A 179 10.23 5.08 -13.56
CA LYS A 179 10.57 4.89 -14.99
C LYS A 179 9.68 5.69 -15.94
N LYS A 180 8.42 5.94 -15.58
CA LYS A 180 7.47 6.74 -16.38
C LYS A 180 7.51 8.24 -16.05
N GLY A 181 8.29 8.67 -15.07
CA GLY A 181 8.41 10.07 -14.67
C GLY A 181 7.13 10.66 -14.07
N TYR A 182 6.31 9.86 -13.40
CA TYR A 182 5.13 10.34 -12.72
C TYR A 182 5.48 11.25 -11.54
N LYS A 183 4.63 12.24 -11.26
CA LYS A 183 4.79 13.18 -10.16
C LYS A 183 4.42 12.52 -8.84
N ILE A 184 5.43 12.27 -8.01
CA ILE A 184 5.26 11.57 -6.74
C ILE A 184 5.53 12.53 -5.59
N PHE A 185 4.73 12.45 -4.54
CA PHE A 185 4.95 13.16 -3.30
C PHE A 185 5.03 12.18 -2.12
N GLU A 186 6.03 12.34 -1.27
CA GLU A 186 6.15 11.59 -0.02
C GLU A 186 5.73 12.46 1.17
N ILE A 187 4.78 11.97 1.95
CA ILE A 187 4.45 12.52 3.25
C ILE A 187 5.30 11.78 4.28
N HIS A 188 6.06 12.50 5.09
CA HIS A 188 6.79 11.91 6.21
C HIS A 188 5.81 11.54 7.31
N GLY A 189 5.55 10.24 7.46
CA GLY A 189 4.54 9.71 8.36
C GLY A 189 5.12 8.95 9.54
N ARG A 190 4.20 8.42 10.32
CA ARG A 190 4.49 7.53 11.45
C ARG A 190 4.03 6.13 11.11
N GLU A 191 4.75 5.15 11.63
CA GLU A 191 4.36 3.76 11.66
C GLU A 191 4.26 3.34 13.13
N PRO A 192 3.06 3.38 13.73
CA PRO A 192 2.84 2.85 15.07
C PRO A 192 3.14 1.34 15.12
N LYS A 193 3.15 0.77 16.30
CA LYS A 193 3.20 -0.68 16.45
C LYS A 193 1.89 -1.29 15.96
N ARG A 194 1.98 -2.46 15.34
CA ARG A 194 0.84 -3.30 14.98
C ARG A 194 -0.09 -3.49 16.18
N VAL A 195 -1.40 -3.40 15.94
CA VAL A 195 -2.42 -3.54 16.99
C VAL A 195 -2.59 -4.99 17.43
N GLY A 196 -2.49 -5.93 16.49
CA GLY A 196 -2.64 -7.35 16.77
C GLY A 196 -2.29 -8.22 15.56
N GLY A 197 -2.70 -9.49 15.59
CA GLY A 197 -2.45 -10.43 14.51
C GLY A 197 -0.97 -10.81 14.35
N GLN A 198 -0.68 -11.50 13.27
CA GLN A 198 0.68 -11.93 12.94
C GLN A 198 1.20 -11.20 11.71
N ARG A 199 2.44 -10.72 11.80
CA ARG A 199 3.15 -10.14 10.66
C ARG A 199 3.27 -11.16 9.53
N LYS A 200 2.74 -10.82 8.36
CA LYS A 200 2.74 -11.71 7.17
C LYS A 200 4.09 -11.67 6.44
N MET A 201 4.81 -10.55 6.53
CA MET A 201 6.12 -10.37 5.90
C MET A 201 7.18 -11.26 6.57
N LYS A 202 7.85 -12.07 5.77
CA LYS A 202 9.00 -12.90 6.18
C LYS A 202 10.26 -12.33 5.53
N PRO A 203 11.27 -11.87 6.29
CA PRO A 203 12.38 -11.08 5.74
C PRO A 203 13.12 -11.73 4.57
N LEU A 204 13.56 -12.99 4.70
CA LEU A 204 14.35 -13.66 3.65
C LEU A 204 13.55 -13.95 2.36
N PRO A 205 12.36 -14.58 2.40
CA PRO A 205 11.56 -14.78 1.20
C PRO A 205 11.14 -13.47 0.54
N THR A 206 10.78 -12.46 1.35
CA THR A 206 10.41 -11.14 0.82
C THR A 206 11.62 -10.47 0.17
N GLY A 207 12.79 -10.49 0.79
CA GLY A 207 14.02 -9.96 0.22
C GLY A 207 14.39 -10.62 -1.11
N ALA A 208 14.28 -11.94 -1.21
CA ALA A 208 14.48 -12.66 -2.48
C ALA A 208 13.48 -12.21 -3.57
N SER A 209 12.19 -12.07 -3.20
CA SER A 209 11.14 -11.61 -4.12
C SER A 209 11.40 -10.18 -4.62
N LEU A 210 11.79 -9.27 -3.73
CA LEU A 210 12.14 -7.89 -4.08
C LEU A 210 13.37 -7.82 -4.99
N SER A 211 14.39 -8.64 -4.74
CA SER A 211 15.59 -8.74 -5.60
C SER A 211 15.24 -9.23 -7.01
N LEU A 212 14.46 -10.28 -7.09
CA LEU A 212 13.97 -10.80 -8.38
C LEU A 212 13.10 -9.78 -9.11
N GLN A 213 12.29 -9.01 -8.39
CA GLN A 213 11.47 -7.94 -8.97
C GLN A 213 12.35 -6.85 -9.59
N ILE A 214 13.43 -6.40 -8.93
CA ILE A 214 14.38 -5.43 -9.49
C ILE A 214 14.98 -5.95 -10.79
N ILE A 215 15.47 -7.19 -10.80
CA ILE A 215 16.06 -7.82 -11.99
C ILE A 215 15.03 -7.90 -13.12
N LYS A 216 13.82 -8.36 -12.83
CA LYS A 216 12.72 -8.43 -13.80
C LYS A 216 12.40 -7.07 -14.41
N GLU A 217 12.22 -6.04 -13.58
CA GLU A 217 11.90 -4.68 -14.03
C GLU A 217 13.06 -4.03 -14.80
N TYR A 218 14.30 -4.34 -14.47
CA TYR A 218 15.48 -3.83 -15.17
C TYR A 218 15.62 -4.44 -16.56
N ILE A 219 15.42 -5.76 -16.69
CA ILE A 219 15.67 -6.49 -17.94
C ILE A 219 14.45 -6.44 -18.88
N PHE A 220 13.27 -6.74 -18.37
CA PHE A 220 12.11 -7.07 -19.22
C PHE A 220 11.08 -5.97 -19.34
N TRP A 221 10.92 -5.11 -18.33
CA TRP A 221 9.91 -4.08 -18.42
C TRP A 221 10.44 -2.85 -19.16
N LYS A 222 10.15 -2.81 -20.46
CA LYS A 222 10.35 -1.67 -21.36
C LYS A 222 9.03 -0.95 -21.56
N PHE A 223 9.08 0.36 -21.78
CA PHE A 223 7.90 1.24 -21.97
C PHE A 223 7.07 0.84 -23.17
#